data_058b046d8f369fbaf8c4dd6f6aea8380
#
_entry.id   058b046d8f369fbaf8c4dd6f6aea8380
#
_cell.length_a   1.000
_cell.length_b   1.000
_cell.length_c   1.000
_cell.angle_alpha   90.00
_cell.angle_beta   90.00
_cell.angle_gamma   90.00
#
_symmetry.space_group_name_H-M   'P 1'
#
loop_
_entity.id
_entity.type
_entity.pdbx_description
1 polymer ?
#
loop_
_entity_poly.entity_id
_entity_poly.type
_entity_poly.pdbx_seq_one_letter_code
_entity_poly.pdbx_strand_id
1 'polypeptide(L)'
;MPKSIRQSVSHCSACISLLLLLLSVTPLQAQNLLPSDEGSIMRYTANVDMPKGYISGICTLRLQDQTILGSIFNEFGVTMISFAYYPFKDKVKLLNLNDKLDKWYIRRVMKADLRQLMHALEQGQPAYQDTKYNITFSLSLLNDSPSPIIEEDETQQ
;
A
#
# COMPACT_ATOMS: atom_id res chain seq x y z
N MET A 1 60.47 41.80 21.73
CA MET A 1 59.91 40.57 22.27
C MET A 1 58.44 40.47 21.81
N PRO A 2 58.11 39.66 20.81
CA PRO A 2 56.71 39.45 20.43
C PRO A 2 56.13 38.21 21.14
N LYS A 3 55.03 38.40 21.84
CA LYS A 3 54.27 37.35 22.48
C LYS A 3 53.47 36.54 21.44
N SER A 4 53.63 35.24 21.53
CA SER A 4 53.00 34.16 20.79
C SER A 4 51.45 34.26 20.79
N ILE A 5 50.89 34.31 19.60
CA ILE A 5 49.46 34.03 19.35
C ILE A 5 49.40 32.59 18.84
N ARG A 6 49.21 31.63 19.74
CA ARG A 6 48.82 30.25 19.43
C ARG A 6 47.70 29.86 20.38
N GLN A 7 46.45 30.03 19.94
CA GLN A 7 45.31 29.26 20.42
C GLN A 7 44.07 29.82 19.76
N SER A 8 43.59 29.25 18.68
CA SER A 8 42.19 29.24 18.29
C SER A 8 41.93 28.50 16.96
N VAL A 9 42.33 27.24 16.86
CA VAL A 9 41.95 26.42 15.66
C VAL A 9 41.34 25.08 16.06
N SER A 10 41.17 24.79 17.36
CA SER A 10 40.74 23.47 17.84
C SER A 10 39.23 23.27 17.91
N HIS A 11 38.44 24.34 17.90
CA HIS A 11 36.97 24.19 18.09
C HIS A 11 36.17 24.12 16.78
N CYS A 12 36.75 24.45 15.65
CA CYS A 12 36.07 24.46 14.36
C CYS A 12 35.92 23.04 13.76
N SER A 13 36.86 22.15 14.03
CA SER A 13 36.88 20.78 13.48
C SER A 13 35.79 19.90 14.08
N ALA A 14 35.49 20.05 15.39
CA ALA A 14 34.46 19.27 16.07
C ALA A 14 33.03 19.70 15.64
N CYS A 15 32.80 20.98 15.37
CA CYS A 15 31.52 21.49 14.89
C CYS A 15 31.21 21.05 13.45
N ILE A 16 32.23 20.98 12.59
CA ILE A 16 32.09 20.54 11.20
C ILE A 16 31.78 19.03 11.16
N SER A 17 32.41 18.21 12.02
CA SER A 17 32.12 16.78 12.13
C SER A 17 30.69 16.51 12.62
N LEU A 18 30.21 17.31 13.58
CA LEU A 18 28.82 17.15 14.09
C LEU A 18 27.78 17.59 13.04
N LEU A 19 28.10 18.61 12.23
CA LEU A 19 27.22 19.09 11.17
C LEU A 19 27.11 18.07 10.01
N LEU A 20 28.18 17.36 9.69
CA LEU A 20 28.19 16.30 8.66
C LEU A 20 27.43 15.04 9.08
N LEU A 21 27.31 14.75 10.38
CA LEU A 21 26.53 13.63 10.89
C LEU A 21 25.00 13.87 10.78
N LEU A 22 24.57 15.13 10.78
CA LEU A 22 23.16 15.50 10.66
C LEU A 22 22.62 15.45 9.22
N LEU A 23 23.50 15.39 8.21
CA LEU A 23 23.13 15.35 6.80
C LEU A 23 22.86 13.94 6.24
N SER A 24 23.04 12.89 7.02
CA SER A 24 22.83 11.49 6.60
C SER A 24 21.45 10.93 6.94
N VAL A 25 20.47 11.77 7.25
CA VAL A 25 19.06 11.33 7.30
C VAL A 25 18.58 11.18 5.86
N THR A 26 18.83 10.02 5.26
CA THR A 26 18.15 9.63 4.02
C THR A 26 16.66 9.54 4.35
N PRO A 27 15.79 10.32 3.69
CA PRO A 27 14.35 10.12 3.86
C PRO A 27 14.05 8.68 3.42
N LEU A 28 13.49 7.87 4.31
CA LEU A 28 12.92 6.59 3.98
C LEU A 28 11.72 6.90 3.07
N GLN A 29 11.95 6.89 1.75
CA GLN A 29 10.87 7.07 0.80
C GLN A 29 9.90 5.93 0.98
N ALA A 30 8.71 6.24 1.46
CA ALA A 30 7.62 5.29 1.51
C ALA A 30 7.38 4.76 0.08
N GLN A 31 7.53 3.47 -0.10
CA GLN A 31 7.34 2.84 -1.41
C GLN A 31 5.87 2.94 -1.78
N ASN A 32 5.55 3.55 -2.92
CA ASN A 32 4.20 3.56 -3.45
C ASN A 32 3.71 2.12 -3.70
N LEU A 33 2.57 1.78 -3.13
CA LEU A 33 1.94 0.47 -3.22
C LEU A 33 0.79 0.45 -4.25
N LEU A 34 0.75 1.41 -5.18
CA LEU A 34 -0.19 1.43 -6.29
C LEU A 34 0.52 1.09 -7.61
N PRO A 35 -0.16 0.48 -8.57
CA PRO A 35 0.39 0.24 -9.90
C PRO A 35 0.71 1.58 -10.56
N SER A 36 1.95 1.74 -11.10
CA SER A 36 2.46 2.98 -11.69
C SER A 36 2.52 2.96 -13.20
N ASP A 37 2.66 1.76 -13.79
CA ASP A 37 2.81 1.60 -15.24
C ASP A 37 1.50 1.16 -15.86
N GLU A 38 1.18 1.68 -17.06
CA GLU A 38 -0.04 1.31 -17.78
C GLU A 38 -0.11 -0.20 -18.02
N GLY A 39 -1.23 -0.80 -17.63
CA GLY A 39 -1.45 -2.23 -17.70
C GLY A 39 -0.82 -3.04 -16.56
N SER A 40 -0.01 -2.44 -15.67
CA SER A 40 0.56 -3.14 -14.52
C SER A 40 -0.52 -3.60 -13.54
N ILE A 41 -0.26 -4.73 -12.91
CA ILE A 41 -1.16 -5.35 -11.94
C ILE A 41 -0.38 -5.61 -10.65
N MET A 42 -0.92 -5.15 -9.55
CA MET A 42 -0.44 -5.50 -8.20
C MET A 42 -1.47 -6.38 -7.51
N ARG A 43 -1.01 -7.40 -6.81
CA ARG A 43 -1.85 -8.36 -6.09
C ARG A 43 -1.50 -8.35 -4.62
N TYR A 44 -2.54 -8.43 -3.79
CA TYR A 44 -2.43 -8.41 -2.34
C TYR A 44 -3.29 -9.51 -1.73
N THR A 45 -2.84 -10.10 -0.65
CA THR A 45 -3.76 -10.71 0.30
C THR A 45 -4.53 -9.57 0.96
N ALA A 46 -5.84 -9.65 1.01
CA ALA A 46 -6.70 -8.61 1.55
C ALA A 46 -7.57 -9.15 2.68
N ASN A 47 -7.58 -8.42 3.80
CA ASN A 47 -8.54 -8.63 4.88
C ASN A 47 -9.31 -7.34 5.10
N VAL A 48 -10.62 -7.44 5.16
CA VAL A 48 -11.53 -6.33 5.48
C VAL A 48 -12.37 -6.76 6.68
N ASP A 49 -12.01 -6.24 7.85
CA ASP A 49 -12.71 -6.51 9.09
C ASP A 49 -13.83 -5.49 9.30
N MET A 50 -15.01 -5.95 9.65
CA MET A 50 -16.21 -5.15 9.88
C MET A 50 -16.92 -5.61 11.16
N PRO A 51 -17.76 -4.79 11.80
CA PRO A 51 -18.44 -5.15 13.05
C PRO A 51 -19.31 -6.44 12.97
N LYS A 52 -19.74 -6.80 11.78
CA LYS A 52 -20.66 -7.93 11.56
C LYS A 52 -20.10 -8.98 10.60
N GLY A 53 -18.79 -9.06 10.46
CA GLY A 53 -18.16 -10.06 9.60
C GLY A 53 -16.85 -9.57 9.02
N TYR A 54 -16.26 -10.40 8.19
CA TYR A 54 -15.00 -10.07 7.52
C TYR A 54 -15.02 -10.56 6.07
N ILE A 55 -14.17 -9.98 5.25
CA ILE A 55 -13.83 -10.46 3.91
C ILE A 55 -12.35 -10.78 3.93
N SER A 56 -12.00 -12.01 3.60
CA SER A 56 -10.61 -12.43 3.39
C SER A 56 -10.45 -12.95 1.97
N GLY A 57 -9.34 -12.63 1.33
CA GLY A 57 -9.08 -13.08 -0.03
C GLY A 57 -7.98 -12.32 -0.74
N ILE A 58 -8.14 -12.11 -2.03
CA ILE A 58 -7.16 -11.47 -2.90
C ILE A 58 -7.72 -10.13 -3.42
N CYS A 59 -6.94 -9.07 -3.25
CA CYS A 59 -7.18 -7.79 -3.90
C CYS A 59 -6.26 -7.66 -5.12
N THR A 60 -6.81 -7.31 -6.27
CA THR A 60 -6.06 -6.96 -7.46
C THR A 60 -6.26 -5.48 -7.77
N LEU A 61 -5.18 -4.76 -8.01
CA LEU A 61 -5.19 -3.38 -8.49
C LEU A 61 -4.52 -3.35 -9.86
N ARG A 62 -5.20 -2.81 -10.85
CA ARG A 62 -4.70 -2.67 -12.22
C ARG A 62 -4.79 -1.23 -12.68
N LEU A 63 -3.71 -0.68 -13.20
CA LEU A 63 -3.74 0.63 -13.86
C LEU A 63 -4.16 0.44 -15.33
N GLN A 64 -5.22 1.13 -15.71
CA GLN A 64 -5.73 1.16 -17.08
C GLN A 64 -6.35 2.52 -17.37
N ASP A 65 -5.94 3.17 -18.47
CA ASP A 65 -6.43 4.48 -18.90
C ASP A 65 -6.41 5.52 -17.75
N GLN A 66 -5.29 5.58 -17.02
CA GLN A 66 -5.10 6.48 -15.86
C GLN A 66 -6.12 6.24 -14.72
N THR A 67 -6.77 5.09 -14.70
CA THR A 67 -7.72 4.68 -13.69
C THR A 67 -7.23 3.40 -13.03
N ILE A 68 -7.29 3.33 -11.72
CA ILE A 68 -6.96 2.10 -11.00
C ILE A 68 -8.25 1.31 -10.81
N LEU A 69 -8.32 0.16 -11.47
CA LEU A 69 -9.39 -0.81 -11.32
C LEU A 69 -9.01 -1.77 -10.20
N GLY A 70 -9.82 -1.80 -9.15
CA GLY A 70 -9.63 -2.66 -7.99
C GLY A 70 -10.73 -3.70 -7.88
N SER A 71 -10.34 -4.93 -7.49
CA SER A 71 -11.29 -6.00 -7.19
C SER A 71 -10.80 -6.83 -6.01
N ILE A 72 -11.70 -7.12 -5.08
CA ILE A 72 -11.46 -8.01 -3.95
C ILE A 72 -12.31 -9.27 -4.14
N PHE A 73 -11.63 -10.41 -4.21
CA PHE A 73 -12.22 -11.74 -4.34
C PHE A 73 -12.05 -12.46 -3.00
N ASN A 74 -13.05 -13.22 -2.59
CA ASN A 74 -12.92 -14.09 -1.44
C ASN A 74 -12.10 -15.36 -1.80
N GLU A 75 -11.85 -16.21 -0.82
CA GLU A 75 -11.16 -17.50 -0.97
C GLU A 75 -11.81 -18.47 -1.96
N PHE A 76 -13.10 -18.30 -2.26
CA PHE A 76 -13.84 -19.08 -3.26
C PHE A 76 -13.84 -18.45 -4.66
N GLY A 77 -13.07 -17.37 -4.88
CA GLY A 77 -13.01 -16.65 -6.15
C GLY A 77 -14.26 -15.79 -6.44
N VAL A 78 -15.16 -15.62 -5.47
CA VAL A 78 -16.33 -14.76 -5.63
C VAL A 78 -15.92 -13.30 -5.45
N THR A 79 -16.30 -12.46 -6.41
CA THR A 79 -16.07 -11.02 -6.31
C THR A 79 -16.94 -10.43 -5.18
N MET A 80 -16.27 -9.89 -4.17
CA MET A 80 -16.93 -9.23 -3.05
C MET A 80 -17.10 -7.73 -3.29
N ILE A 81 -16.06 -7.08 -3.83
CA ILE A 81 -16.02 -5.64 -4.10
C ILE A 81 -15.30 -5.42 -5.42
N SER A 82 -15.85 -4.58 -6.32
CA SER A 82 -15.12 -4.04 -7.46
C SER A 82 -15.31 -2.54 -7.53
N PHE A 83 -14.24 -1.82 -7.83
CA PHE A 83 -14.25 -0.37 -7.87
C PHE A 83 -13.29 0.19 -8.92
N ALA A 84 -13.50 1.45 -9.27
CA ALA A 84 -12.58 2.25 -10.06
C ALA A 84 -12.16 3.47 -9.22
N TYR A 85 -10.87 3.66 -9.08
CA TYR A 85 -10.30 4.85 -8.47
C TYR A 85 -9.71 5.76 -9.56
N TYR A 86 -10.09 7.03 -9.52
CA TYR A 86 -9.65 8.07 -10.44
C TYR A 86 -8.69 9.02 -9.70
N PRO A 87 -7.35 8.82 -9.77
CA PRO A 87 -6.40 9.60 -8.99
C PRO A 87 -6.53 11.11 -9.20
N PHE A 88 -6.66 11.57 -10.47
CA PHE A 88 -6.78 12.99 -10.80
C PHE A 88 -8.05 13.68 -10.27
N LYS A 89 -9.08 12.89 -9.96
CA LYS A 89 -10.37 13.41 -9.44
C LYS A 89 -10.55 13.09 -7.97
N ASP A 90 -9.60 12.38 -7.38
CA ASP A 90 -9.68 11.84 -6.02
C ASP A 90 -11.05 11.20 -5.74
N LYS A 91 -11.48 10.29 -6.63
CA LYS A 91 -12.82 9.73 -6.60
C LYS A 91 -12.81 8.22 -6.77
N VAL A 92 -13.59 7.54 -5.93
CA VAL A 92 -13.91 6.12 -6.08
C VAL A 92 -15.33 5.95 -6.61
N LYS A 93 -15.48 5.06 -7.59
CA LYS A 93 -16.77 4.56 -8.09
C LYS A 93 -16.84 3.06 -7.79
N LEU A 94 -17.84 2.63 -7.02
CA LEU A 94 -18.12 1.20 -6.87
C LEU A 94 -18.76 0.69 -8.16
N LEU A 95 -18.16 -0.37 -8.72
CA LEU A 95 -18.63 -1.05 -9.92
C LEU A 95 -19.54 -2.21 -9.53
N ASN A 96 -19.10 -3.01 -8.56
CA ASN A 96 -19.86 -4.13 -8.02
C ASN A 96 -19.66 -4.23 -6.51
N LEU A 97 -20.70 -4.65 -5.82
CA LEU A 97 -20.68 -4.99 -4.40
C LEU A 97 -21.53 -6.25 -4.21
N ASN A 98 -21.01 -7.24 -3.50
CA ASN A 98 -21.75 -8.48 -3.23
C ASN A 98 -23.10 -8.18 -2.57
N ASP A 99 -24.15 -8.91 -2.93
CA ASP A 99 -25.55 -8.65 -2.52
C ASP A 99 -25.71 -8.55 -1.00
N LYS A 100 -24.94 -9.32 -0.22
CA LYS A 100 -24.95 -9.26 1.25
C LYS A 100 -24.48 -7.92 1.80
N LEU A 101 -23.63 -7.22 1.05
CA LEU A 101 -23.04 -5.91 1.38
C LEU A 101 -23.76 -4.77 0.66
N ASP A 102 -24.61 -5.07 -0.33
CA ASP A 102 -25.22 -4.06 -1.19
C ASP A 102 -26.38 -3.33 -0.52
N LYS A 103 -26.05 -2.52 0.48
CA LYS A 103 -26.95 -1.58 1.16
C LYS A 103 -26.49 -0.16 0.88
N TRP A 104 -27.42 0.78 0.69
CA TRP A 104 -27.11 2.17 0.35
C TRP A 104 -26.11 2.84 1.32
N TYR A 105 -26.22 2.56 2.62
CA TYR A 105 -25.32 3.10 3.65
C TYR A 105 -23.94 2.44 3.59
N ILE A 106 -23.86 1.12 3.31
CA ILE A 106 -22.58 0.40 3.12
C ILE A 106 -21.87 0.95 1.87
N ARG A 107 -22.61 1.13 0.77
CA ARG A 107 -22.04 1.72 -0.46
C ARG A 107 -21.40 3.10 -0.20
N ARG A 108 -22.05 3.91 0.63
CA ARG A 108 -21.54 5.26 0.95
C ARG A 108 -20.26 5.18 1.76
N VAL A 109 -20.24 4.38 2.82
CA VAL A 109 -19.04 4.17 3.67
C VAL A 109 -17.92 3.55 2.86
N MET A 110 -18.18 2.46 2.17
CA MET A 110 -17.20 1.73 1.37
C MET A 110 -16.51 2.62 0.32
N LYS A 111 -17.23 3.53 -0.34
CA LYS A 111 -16.61 4.50 -1.26
C LYS A 111 -15.61 5.43 -0.56
N ALA A 112 -15.96 5.90 0.64
CA ALA A 112 -15.09 6.78 1.40
C ALA A 112 -13.85 6.03 1.88
N ASP A 113 -14.03 4.82 2.41
CA ASP A 113 -12.95 3.99 2.96
C ASP A 113 -12.00 3.52 1.88
N LEU A 114 -12.50 3.06 0.74
CA LEU A 114 -11.66 2.69 -0.40
C LEU A 114 -10.85 3.87 -0.92
N ARG A 115 -11.38 5.09 -0.92
CA ARG A 115 -10.61 6.27 -1.27
C ARG A 115 -9.47 6.50 -0.28
N GLN A 116 -9.73 6.41 1.03
CA GLN A 116 -8.69 6.56 2.05
C GLN A 116 -7.65 5.44 1.97
N LEU A 117 -8.08 4.22 1.67
CA LEU A 117 -7.18 3.10 1.42
C LEU A 117 -6.25 3.37 0.23
N MET A 118 -6.77 3.93 -0.88
CA MET A 118 -5.91 4.30 -2.03
C MET A 118 -4.87 5.35 -1.64
N HIS A 119 -5.24 6.36 -0.85
CA HIS A 119 -4.29 7.34 -0.31
C HIS A 119 -3.24 6.70 0.61
N ALA A 120 -3.66 5.77 1.48
CA ALA A 120 -2.74 5.05 2.34
C ALA A 120 -1.72 4.25 1.53
N LEU A 121 -2.17 3.52 0.50
CA LEU A 121 -1.30 2.75 -0.41
C LEU A 121 -0.34 3.65 -1.19
N GLU A 122 -0.77 4.81 -1.65
CA GLU A 122 0.09 5.80 -2.31
C GLU A 122 1.22 6.27 -1.37
N GLN A 123 0.92 6.38 -0.08
CA GLN A 123 1.88 6.73 0.97
C GLN A 123 2.70 5.52 1.48
N GLY A 124 2.57 4.35 0.87
CA GLY A 124 3.26 3.13 1.29
C GLY A 124 2.70 2.48 2.56
N GLN A 125 1.48 2.82 2.95
CA GLN A 125 0.79 2.23 4.09
C GLN A 125 -0.19 1.14 3.61
N PRO A 126 0.05 -0.15 3.93
CA PRO A 126 -0.77 -1.25 3.43
C PRO A 126 -2.05 -1.47 4.24
N ALA A 127 -2.42 -0.55 5.11
CA ALA A 127 -3.60 -0.66 5.95
C ALA A 127 -4.30 0.70 6.13
N TYR A 128 -5.62 0.65 6.28
CA TYR A 128 -6.46 1.79 6.64
C TYR A 128 -7.55 1.37 7.62
N GLN A 129 -7.82 2.19 8.62
CA GLN A 129 -8.87 1.96 9.60
C GLN A 129 -9.85 3.13 9.65
N ASP A 130 -11.13 2.86 9.41
CA ASP A 130 -12.22 3.76 9.74
C ASP A 130 -12.67 3.51 11.19
N THR A 131 -12.27 4.40 12.10
CA THR A 131 -12.61 4.31 13.53
C THR A 131 -14.09 4.57 13.79
N LYS A 132 -14.75 5.33 12.92
CA LYS A 132 -16.17 5.69 13.07
C LYS A 132 -17.10 4.50 12.87
N TYR A 133 -16.80 3.68 11.86
CA TYR A 133 -17.60 2.50 11.52
C TYR A 133 -16.91 1.19 11.93
N ASN A 134 -15.72 1.28 12.55
CA ASN A 134 -14.90 0.14 12.97
C ASN A 134 -14.65 -0.83 11.80
N ILE A 135 -14.19 -0.29 10.68
CA ILE A 135 -13.82 -1.07 9.50
C ILE A 135 -12.31 -0.96 9.33
N THR A 136 -11.65 -2.10 9.18
CA THR A 136 -10.19 -2.15 8.96
C THR A 136 -9.89 -2.86 7.65
N PHE A 137 -9.13 -2.21 6.79
CA PHE A 137 -8.54 -2.80 5.59
C PHE A 137 -7.08 -3.11 5.87
N SER A 138 -6.65 -4.34 5.59
CA SER A 138 -5.25 -4.76 5.69
C SER A 138 -4.86 -5.47 4.40
N LEU A 139 -3.81 -4.99 3.76
CA LEU A 139 -3.29 -5.52 2.51
C LEU A 139 -1.84 -6.00 2.72
N SER A 140 -1.50 -7.15 2.16
CA SER A 140 -0.12 -7.66 2.12
C SER A 140 0.22 -8.02 0.69
N LEU A 141 1.30 -7.44 0.16
CA LEU A 141 1.73 -7.67 -1.22
C LEU A 141 2.00 -9.16 -1.45
N LEU A 142 1.35 -9.71 -2.46
CA LEU A 142 1.66 -11.06 -2.94
C LEU A 142 2.86 -10.96 -3.88
N ASN A 143 4.00 -11.47 -3.42
CA ASN A 143 5.14 -11.69 -4.29
C ASN A 143 4.84 -12.95 -5.11
N ASP A 144 4.57 -12.80 -6.40
CA ASP A 144 4.52 -13.91 -7.34
C ASP A 144 5.97 -14.42 -7.57
N SER A 145 6.58 -14.98 -6.53
CA SER A 145 7.75 -15.84 -6.73
C SER A 145 7.22 -17.10 -7.41
N PRO A 146 7.68 -17.44 -8.61
CA PRO A 146 7.31 -18.72 -9.22
C PRO A 146 7.70 -19.80 -8.23
N SER A 147 6.72 -20.58 -7.76
CA SER A 147 7.01 -21.79 -7.00
C SER A 147 7.96 -22.64 -7.85
N PRO A 148 9.07 -23.16 -7.29
CA PRO A 148 9.90 -24.07 -8.04
C PRO A 148 9.01 -25.21 -8.51
N ILE A 149 8.96 -25.40 -9.83
CA ILE A 149 8.34 -26.58 -10.42
C ILE A 149 9.17 -27.74 -9.90
N ILE A 150 8.60 -28.54 -9.00
CA ILE A 150 9.15 -29.83 -8.64
C ILE A 150 8.90 -30.68 -9.88
N GLU A 151 9.91 -30.78 -10.74
CA GLU A 151 9.95 -31.81 -11.74
C GLU A 151 10.06 -33.14 -10.97
N GLU A 152 8.93 -33.83 -10.82
CA GLU A 152 8.92 -35.22 -10.42
C GLU A 152 9.60 -35.99 -11.59
N ASP A 153 10.86 -36.33 -11.34
CA ASP A 153 11.65 -37.21 -12.19
C ASP A 153 10.98 -38.60 -12.15
N GLU A 154 10.10 -38.85 -13.14
CA GLU A 154 9.59 -40.18 -13.41
C GLU A 154 10.76 -41.02 -13.90
N THR A 155 11.54 -41.52 -12.99
CA THR A 155 12.49 -42.64 -13.29
C THR A 155 11.68 -43.90 -13.46
N GLN A 156 11.45 -44.22 -14.72
CA GLN A 156 10.92 -45.52 -15.14
C GLN A 156 11.83 -46.67 -14.66
N GLN A 157 11.23 -47.66 -14.06
CA GLN A 157 11.67 -49.06 -14.12
C GLN A 157 10.53 -49.91 -14.60
#